data_7f5ce71f52435e314ff861fe9162cfd3
#
_entry.id   7f5ce71f52435e314ff861fe9162cfd3
#
_cell.length_a   1.000
_cell.length_b   1.000
_cell.length_c   1.000
_cell.angle_alpha   90.00
_cell.angle_beta   90.00
_cell.angle_gamma   90.00
#
_symmetry.space_group_name_H-M   'P 1'
#
loop_
_entity.id
_entity.type
_entity.pdbx_description
1 polymer ?
#
loop_
_entity_poly.entity_id
_entity_poly.type
_entity_poly.pdbx_seq_one_letter_code
_entity_poly.pdbx_strand_id
1 'polypeptide(L)'
;PEWKWEHIAMDFVVGLPKTKTNHDAIWVIIDRLTKSAHFLPINERYTVDRLVDIYMREIVAQHGAPVAIVSDRDPRFNSRFWRSFQECVGTKLNMSTAYHPQTAGQSERTIQTLEDMLRVCVIDFKGTWDKHLPLIEFAYNNSY
;
A
#
# COMPACT_ATOMS: atom_id res chain seq x y z
N PRO A 1 24.41 -2.66 3.47
CA PRO A 1 23.43 -1.88 4.24
C PRO A 1 22.10 -1.79 3.50
N GLU A 2 21.02 -1.84 4.27
CA GLU A 2 19.69 -1.66 3.71
C GLU A 2 19.34 -0.19 3.68
N TRP A 3 18.71 0.22 2.59
CA TRP A 3 18.26 1.60 2.42
C TRP A 3 16.75 1.69 2.63
N LYS A 4 16.28 2.85 3.03
CA LYS A 4 14.84 3.12 3.14
C LYS A 4 14.17 2.88 1.80
N TRP A 5 12.98 2.26 1.86
CA TRP A 5 12.11 2.00 0.72
C TRP A 5 12.65 0.99 -0.30
N GLU A 6 13.74 0.30 0.00
CA GLU A 6 14.21 -0.81 -0.84
C GLU A 6 13.38 -2.07 -0.63
N HIS A 7 12.96 -2.33 0.61
CA HIS A 7 12.14 -3.48 0.96
C HIS A 7 10.82 -2.98 1.52
N ILE A 8 9.74 -3.16 0.76
CA ILE A 8 8.43 -2.66 1.14
C ILE A 8 7.44 -3.81 1.32
N ALA A 9 6.46 -3.57 2.20
CA ALA A 9 5.31 -4.44 2.35
C ALA A 9 4.09 -3.69 1.86
N MET A 10 3.18 -4.41 1.23
CA MET A 10 1.93 -3.85 0.72
C MET A 10 0.74 -4.64 1.22
N ASP A 11 -0.35 -3.94 1.47
CA ASP A 11 -1.62 -4.56 1.78
C ASP A 11 -2.76 -3.62 1.36
N PHE A 12 -3.97 -4.17 1.35
CA PHE A 12 -5.16 -3.42 0.96
C PHE A 12 -6.21 -3.56 2.04
N VAL A 13 -6.71 -2.43 2.51
CA VAL A 13 -7.87 -2.38 3.40
C VAL A 13 -9.09 -2.16 2.52
N VAL A 14 -9.94 -3.16 2.41
CA VAL A 14 -11.06 -3.17 1.46
C VAL A 14 -12.40 -3.15 2.17
N GLY A 15 -13.48 -2.98 1.41
CA GLY A 15 -14.83 -2.99 1.95
C GLY A 15 -15.16 -1.76 2.77
N LEU A 16 -14.52 -0.63 2.50
CA LEU A 16 -14.76 0.62 3.21
C LEU A 16 -15.96 1.36 2.59
N PRO A 17 -16.61 2.25 3.37
CA PRO A 17 -17.67 3.08 2.81
C PRO A 17 -17.15 3.93 1.65
N LYS A 18 -17.86 3.93 0.54
CA LYS A 18 -17.49 4.72 -0.62
C LYS A 18 -17.54 6.21 -0.29
N THR A 19 -16.47 6.91 -0.61
CA THR A 19 -16.39 8.36 -0.40
C THR A 19 -17.03 9.13 -1.56
N LYS A 20 -17.19 10.44 -1.37
CA LYS A 20 -17.71 11.33 -2.42
C LYS A 20 -16.80 11.36 -3.65
N THR A 21 -15.51 11.08 -3.47
CA THR A 21 -14.54 11.02 -4.57
C THR A 21 -14.29 9.58 -5.05
N ASN A 22 -15.23 8.68 -4.72
CA ASN A 22 -15.27 7.32 -5.25
C ASN A 22 -14.13 6.42 -4.81
N HIS A 23 -13.70 6.55 -3.55
CA HIS A 23 -12.74 5.63 -2.95
C HIS A 23 -13.45 4.70 -1.97
N ASP A 24 -13.10 3.42 -1.98
CA ASP A 24 -13.68 2.41 -1.09
C ASP A 24 -12.64 1.47 -0.51
N ALA A 25 -11.37 1.79 -0.69
CA ALA A 25 -10.27 0.98 -0.18
C ALA A 25 -9.04 1.86 0.09
N ILE A 26 -8.13 1.34 0.90
CA ILE A 26 -6.86 2.01 1.20
C ILE A 26 -5.73 1.07 0.82
N TRP A 27 -4.77 1.57 0.06
CA TRP A 27 -3.54 0.87 -0.26
C TRP A 27 -2.50 1.27 0.79
N VAL A 28 -2.06 0.30 1.58
CA VAL A 28 -1.06 0.50 2.63
C VAL A 28 0.28 0.04 2.09
N ILE A 29 1.26 0.92 2.10
CA ILE A 29 2.62 0.62 1.65
C ILE A 29 3.58 1.01 2.76
N ILE A 30 4.36 0.05 3.25
CA ILE A 30 5.20 0.21 4.44
C ILE A 30 6.65 -0.06 4.08
N ASP A 31 7.54 0.84 4.49
CA ASP A 31 8.97 0.58 4.47
C ASP A 31 9.30 -0.40 5.61
N ARG A 32 9.84 -1.58 5.27
CA ARG A 32 10.11 -2.61 6.26
C ARG A 32 11.24 -2.24 7.22
N LEU A 33 12.13 -1.36 6.79
CA LEU A 33 13.25 -0.94 7.63
C LEU A 33 12.81 0.04 8.73
N THR A 34 12.10 1.09 8.36
CA THR A 34 11.75 2.20 9.27
C THR A 34 10.34 2.14 9.81
N LYS A 35 9.48 1.31 9.22
CA LYS A 35 8.04 1.25 9.49
C LYS A 35 7.26 2.48 9.06
N SER A 36 7.89 3.42 8.36
CA SER A 36 7.17 4.53 7.73
C SER A 36 6.18 3.98 6.69
N ALA A 37 5.04 4.64 6.56
CA ALA A 37 3.96 4.14 5.72
C ALA A 37 3.37 5.23 4.83
N HIS A 38 2.78 4.78 3.73
CA HIS A 38 1.89 5.59 2.89
C HIS A 38 0.51 4.95 2.88
N PHE A 39 -0.52 5.77 3.00
CA PHE A 39 -1.91 5.33 2.95
C PHE A 39 -2.58 6.00 1.76
N LEU A 40 -2.81 5.23 0.70
CA LEU A 40 -3.33 5.76 -0.56
C LEU A 40 -4.79 5.39 -0.74
N PRO A 41 -5.68 6.38 -0.93
CA PRO A 41 -7.08 6.06 -1.20
C PRO A 41 -7.21 5.52 -2.63
N ILE A 42 -7.90 4.42 -2.76
CA ILE A 42 -8.12 3.77 -4.06
C ILE A 42 -9.55 3.24 -4.15
N ASN A 43 -9.91 2.76 -5.33
CA ASN A 43 -11.14 2.02 -5.54
C ASN A 43 -10.78 0.57 -5.90
N GLU A 44 -11.52 -0.40 -5.35
CA GLU A 44 -11.27 -1.82 -5.62
C GLU A 44 -11.38 -2.18 -7.10
N ARG A 45 -12.02 -1.35 -7.90
CA ARG A 45 -12.17 -1.55 -9.35
C ARG A 45 -11.04 -0.97 -10.18
N TYR A 46 -10.07 -0.33 -9.56
CA TYR A 46 -8.91 0.19 -10.31
C TYR A 46 -8.20 -0.95 -11.01
N THR A 47 -7.81 -0.71 -12.26
CA THR A 47 -7.01 -1.68 -13.02
C THR A 47 -5.60 -1.76 -12.45
N VAL A 48 -4.90 -2.85 -12.75
CA VAL A 48 -3.49 -2.99 -12.41
C VAL A 48 -2.68 -1.84 -12.98
N ASP A 49 -2.96 -1.45 -14.21
CA ASP A 49 -2.27 -0.34 -14.88
C ASP A 49 -2.41 0.96 -14.10
N ARG A 50 -3.62 1.27 -13.63
CA ARG A 50 -3.87 2.45 -12.82
C ARG A 50 -3.18 2.39 -11.47
N LEU A 51 -3.17 1.23 -10.82
CA LEU A 51 -2.47 1.05 -9.55
C LEU A 51 -0.97 1.27 -9.72
N VAL A 52 -0.40 0.78 -10.82
CA VAL A 52 1.02 1.00 -11.11
C VAL A 52 1.31 2.48 -11.32
N ASP A 53 0.44 3.22 -12.01
CA ASP A 53 0.61 4.67 -12.17
C ASP A 53 0.59 5.40 -10.83
N ILE A 54 -0.31 5.01 -9.94
CA ILE A 54 -0.37 5.57 -8.59
C ILE A 54 0.91 5.24 -7.82
N TYR A 55 1.36 4.00 -7.89
CA TYR A 55 2.57 3.53 -7.24
C TYR A 55 3.81 4.30 -7.73
N MET A 56 3.94 4.51 -9.02
CA MET A 56 5.04 5.26 -9.60
C MET A 56 5.02 6.72 -9.13
N ARG A 57 3.86 7.34 -9.11
CA ARG A 57 3.71 8.74 -8.71
C ARG A 57 3.94 8.95 -7.22
N GLU A 58 3.38 8.08 -6.38
CA GLU A 58 3.37 8.29 -4.94
C GLU A 58 4.58 7.67 -4.22
N ILE A 59 5.15 6.62 -4.77
CA ILE A 59 6.24 5.90 -4.12
C ILE A 59 7.55 6.05 -4.88
N VAL A 60 7.57 5.64 -6.14
CA VAL A 60 8.82 5.62 -6.92
C VAL A 60 9.38 7.02 -7.13
N ALA A 61 8.52 8.00 -7.39
CA ALA A 61 8.95 9.40 -7.59
C ALA A 61 9.61 9.98 -6.34
N GLN A 62 9.20 9.54 -5.15
CA GLN A 62 9.75 10.03 -3.88
C GLN A 62 10.93 9.20 -3.38
N HIS A 63 10.88 7.89 -3.56
CA HIS A 63 11.77 6.95 -2.88
C HIS A 63 12.61 6.08 -3.81
N GLY A 64 12.35 6.13 -5.11
CA GLY A 64 12.95 5.21 -6.08
C GLY A 64 12.24 3.86 -6.12
N ALA A 65 12.64 3.00 -7.05
CA ALA A 65 12.04 1.69 -7.19
C ALA A 65 12.55 0.74 -6.10
N PRO A 66 11.66 -0.02 -5.44
CA PRO A 66 12.11 -0.96 -4.41
C PRO A 66 12.81 -2.16 -5.02
N VAL A 67 13.66 -2.77 -4.22
CA VAL A 67 14.35 -4.02 -4.57
C VAL A 67 13.41 -5.20 -4.41
N ALA A 68 12.58 -5.18 -3.38
CA ALA A 68 11.67 -6.28 -3.08
C ALA A 68 10.35 -5.78 -2.52
N ILE A 69 9.27 -6.47 -2.91
CA ILE A 69 7.93 -6.23 -2.41
C ILE A 69 7.43 -7.50 -1.73
N VAL A 70 6.91 -7.34 -0.53
CA VAL A 70 6.23 -8.40 0.21
C VAL A 70 4.77 -8.01 0.34
N SER A 71 3.85 -8.90 0.05
CA SER A 71 2.44 -8.62 0.23
C SER A 71 1.77 -9.68 1.09
N ASP A 72 0.67 -9.28 1.72
CA ASP A 72 -0.13 -10.17 2.51
C ASP A 72 -0.94 -11.12 1.62
N ARG A 73 -1.53 -12.14 2.25
CA ARG A 73 -2.27 -13.22 1.60
C ARG A 73 -3.72 -12.88 1.28
N ASP A 74 -4.04 -11.63 0.98
CA ASP A 74 -5.40 -11.32 0.58
C ASP A 74 -5.73 -12.09 -0.71
N PRO A 75 -6.76 -12.96 -0.72
CA PRO A 75 -7.12 -13.74 -1.90
C PRO A 75 -7.45 -12.90 -3.13
N ARG A 76 -7.81 -11.63 -2.94
CA ARG A 76 -8.10 -10.70 -4.04
C ARG A 76 -6.85 -10.31 -4.80
N PHE A 77 -5.70 -10.35 -4.11
CA PHE A 77 -4.42 -10.00 -4.67
C PHE A 77 -3.56 -11.25 -4.75
N ASN A 78 -4.09 -12.24 -5.49
CA ASN A 78 -3.45 -13.52 -5.70
C ASN A 78 -2.19 -13.39 -6.56
N SER A 79 -1.51 -14.50 -6.78
CA SER A 79 -0.27 -14.52 -7.56
C SER A 79 -0.44 -13.94 -8.97
N ARG A 80 -1.63 -14.08 -9.57
CA ARG A 80 -1.94 -13.55 -10.89
C ARG A 80 -1.92 -12.02 -10.90
N PHE A 81 -2.53 -11.39 -9.88
CA PHE A 81 -2.50 -9.93 -9.73
C PHE A 81 -1.06 -9.45 -9.59
N TRP A 82 -0.30 -10.05 -8.69
CA TRP A 82 1.07 -9.63 -8.42
C TRP A 82 1.98 -9.83 -9.61
N ARG A 83 1.75 -10.87 -10.40
CA ARG A 83 2.49 -11.08 -11.63
C ARG A 83 2.22 -9.96 -12.63
N SER A 84 0.96 -9.60 -12.83
CA SER A 84 0.56 -8.51 -13.71
C SER A 84 1.12 -7.18 -13.23
N PHE A 85 1.09 -6.93 -11.94
CA PHE A 85 1.66 -5.72 -11.33
C PHE A 85 3.16 -5.65 -11.60
N GLN A 86 3.86 -6.74 -11.35
CA GLN A 86 5.31 -6.82 -11.54
C GLN A 86 5.71 -6.60 -13.01
N GLU A 87 4.99 -7.19 -13.93
CA GLU A 87 5.20 -7.01 -15.37
C GLU A 87 4.98 -5.55 -15.78
N CYS A 88 3.93 -4.95 -15.28
CA CYS A 88 3.59 -3.56 -15.60
C CYS A 88 4.66 -2.59 -15.05
N VAL A 89 5.12 -2.81 -13.82
CA VAL A 89 6.21 -2.05 -13.23
C VAL A 89 7.49 -2.22 -14.05
N GLY A 90 7.81 -3.44 -14.43
CA GLY A 90 8.99 -3.74 -15.24
C GLY A 90 8.96 -3.02 -16.58
N THR A 91 7.81 -3.03 -17.24
CA THR A 91 7.64 -2.35 -18.53
C THR A 91 7.78 -0.83 -18.40
N LYS A 92 7.12 -0.23 -17.40
CA LYS A 92 7.11 1.23 -17.25
C LYS A 92 8.41 1.80 -16.72
N LEU A 93 9.12 1.06 -15.85
CA LEU A 93 10.35 1.53 -15.23
C LEU A 93 11.60 0.95 -15.87
N ASN A 94 11.45 -0.01 -16.77
CA ASN A 94 12.55 -0.77 -17.34
C ASN A 94 13.46 -1.36 -16.24
N MET A 95 12.84 -1.82 -15.16
CA MET A 95 13.49 -2.38 -13.98
C MET A 95 12.73 -3.59 -13.50
N SER A 96 13.39 -4.49 -12.81
CA SER A 96 12.74 -5.62 -12.15
C SER A 96 12.74 -5.42 -10.64
N THR A 97 11.62 -5.77 -10.03
CA THR A 97 11.47 -5.80 -8.57
C THR A 97 11.04 -7.20 -8.18
N ALA A 98 11.73 -7.81 -7.23
CA ALA A 98 11.35 -9.12 -6.74
C ALA A 98 10.09 -9.04 -5.90
N TYR A 99 9.17 -9.99 -6.10
CA TYR A 99 7.96 -10.12 -5.28
C TYR A 99 8.04 -11.40 -4.46
N HIS A 100 7.74 -11.30 -3.19
CA HIS A 100 7.70 -12.43 -2.27
C HIS A 100 6.38 -12.47 -1.52
N PRO A 101 5.68 -13.62 -1.48
CA PRO A 101 4.51 -13.74 -0.63
C PRO A 101 4.92 -13.64 0.84
N GLN A 102 4.07 -13.02 1.64
CA GLN A 102 4.29 -12.91 3.07
C GLN A 102 4.09 -14.28 3.70
N THR A 103 5.11 -14.77 4.37
CA THR A 103 5.07 -16.10 4.95
C THR A 103 4.76 -16.13 6.44
N ALA A 104 5.03 -15.08 7.17
CA ALA A 104 4.64 -14.93 8.58
C ALA A 104 5.53 -13.91 9.29
N GLY A 105 5.19 -13.59 10.53
CA GLY A 105 6.07 -12.91 11.44
C GLY A 105 5.65 -11.49 11.77
N GLN A 106 6.63 -10.67 12.15
CA GLN A 106 6.40 -9.33 12.67
C GLN A 106 5.72 -8.37 11.68
N SER A 107 5.95 -8.56 10.38
CA SER A 107 5.34 -7.73 9.34
C SER A 107 3.82 -7.87 9.34
N GLU A 108 3.31 -9.10 9.48
CA GLU A 108 1.87 -9.35 9.56
C GLU A 108 1.22 -8.62 10.73
N ARG A 109 1.88 -8.64 11.88
CA ARG A 109 1.36 -7.98 13.09
C ARG A 109 1.33 -6.46 12.92
N THR A 110 2.36 -5.88 12.35
CA THR A 110 2.42 -4.44 12.07
C THR A 110 1.32 -4.04 11.09
N ILE A 111 1.14 -4.81 10.02
CA ILE A 111 0.11 -4.56 9.02
C ILE A 111 -1.27 -4.65 9.66
N GLN A 112 -1.53 -5.69 10.47
CA GLN A 112 -2.81 -5.87 11.14
C GLN A 112 -3.12 -4.69 12.07
N THR A 113 -2.15 -4.22 12.82
CA THR A 113 -2.31 -3.07 13.70
C THR A 113 -2.66 -1.81 12.90
N LEU A 114 -2.00 -1.59 11.77
CA LEU A 114 -2.31 -0.47 10.90
C LEU A 114 -3.71 -0.56 10.30
N GLU A 115 -4.10 -1.75 9.84
CA GLU A 115 -5.45 -1.95 9.31
C GLU A 115 -6.52 -1.64 10.35
N ASP A 116 -6.34 -2.11 11.58
CA ASP A 116 -7.27 -1.85 12.66
C ASP A 116 -7.38 -0.35 12.95
N MET A 117 -6.25 0.35 12.99
CA MET A 117 -6.21 1.79 13.19
C MET A 117 -6.95 2.52 12.06
N LEU A 118 -6.70 2.14 10.82
CA LEU A 118 -7.33 2.78 9.65
C LEU A 118 -8.84 2.55 9.64
N ARG A 119 -9.31 1.37 10.02
CA ARG A 119 -10.75 1.09 10.08
C ARG A 119 -11.44 1.96 11.15
N VAL A 120 -10.79 2.19 12.28
CA VAL A 120 -11.32 3.10 13.31
C VAL A 120 -11.41 4.52 12.76
N CYS A 121 -10.38 5.02 12.08
CA CYS A 121 -10.39 6.35 11.48
C CYS A 121 -11.49 6.48 10.42
N VAL A 122 -11.70 5.45 9.61
CA VAL A 122 -12.75 5.44 8.59
C VAL A 122 -14.13 5.55 9.22
N ILE A 123 -14.37 4.85 10.33
CA ILE A 123 -15.63 4.92 11.06
C ILE A 123 -15.89 6.36 11.52
N ASP A 124 -14.87 7.06 12.00
CA ASP A 124 -15.00 8.43 12.49
C ASP A 124 -15.30 9.44 11.38
N PHE A 125 -14.67 9.28 10.22
CA PHE A 125 -14.77 10.26 9.13
C PHE A 125 -15.78 9.91 8.04
N LYS A 126 -16.31 8.69 8.05
CA LYS A 126 -17.35 8.21 7.13
C LYS A 126 -17.04 8.51 5.65
N GLY A 127 -17.94 9.16 4.92
CA GLY A 127 -17.80 9.42 3.49
C GLY A 127 -16.72 10.43 3.09
N THR A 128 -15.97 10.96 4.04
CA THR A 128 -14.85 11.87 3.79
C THR A 128 -13.52 11.34 4.31
N TRP A 129 -13.45 10.05 4.63
CA TRP A 129 -12.24 9.47 5.23
C TRP A 129 -11.01 9.64 4.34
N ASP A 130 -11.18 9.63 3.02
CA ASP A 130 -10.05 9.75 2.08
C ASP A 130 -9.37 11.13 2.17
N LYS A 131 -10.10 12.17 2.50
CA LYS A 131 -9.55 13.52 2.67
C LYS A 131 -8.68 13.63 3.91
N HIS A 132 -8.87 12.75 4.88
CA HIS A 132 -8.14 12.75 6.14
C HIS A 132 -6.91 11.83 6.13
N LEU A 133 -6.75 11.01 5.11
CA LEU A 133 -5.62 10.09 5.03
C LEU A 133 -4.25 10.77 5.10
N PRO A 134 -4.01 11.90 4.41
CA PRO A 134 -2.69 12.55 4.53
C PRO A 134 -2.34 12.94 5.96
N LEU A 135 -3.32 13.40 6.73
CA LEU A 135 -3.10 13.76 8.14
C LEU A 135 -2.89 12.52 9.01
N ILE A 136 -3.64 11.46 8.75
CA ILE A 136 -3.51 10.19 9.46
C ILE A 136 -2.12 9.59 9.19
N GLU A 137 -1.67 9.63 7.95
CA GLU A 137 -0.35 9.17 7.54
C GLU A 137 0.74 9.96 8.25
N PHE A 138 0.62 11.28 8.26
CA PHE A 138 1.57 12.16 8.93
C PHE A 138 1.65 11.84 10.44
N ALA A 139 0.50 11.71 11.09
CA ALA A 139 0.44 11.39 12.52
C ALA A 139 1.06 10.03 12.82
N TYR A 140 0.77 9.02 11.99
CA TYR A 140 1.36 7.69 12.16
C TYR A 140 2.89 7.77 12.02
N ASN A 141 3.38 8.39 10.96
CA ASN A 141 4.82 8.45 10.68
C ASN A 141 5.61 9.24 11.72
N ASN A 142 4.96 10.15 12.44
CA ASN A 142 5.59 10.93 13.51
C ASN A 142 5.51 10.25 14.88
N SER A 143 4.89 9.10 14.99
CA SER A 143 4.79 8.38 16.27
C SER A 143 5.93 7.39 16.50
N TYR A 144 6.88 7.32 15.57
CA TYR A 144 8.06 6.47 15.68
C TYR A 144 9.31 7.27 16.03
#